data_848ce170fa0a6226826381f21771b3e8
#
_entry.id   848ce170fa0a6226826381f21771b3e8
#
_cell.length_a   1.000
_cell.length_b   1.000
_cell.length_c   1.000
_cell.angle_alpha   90.00
_cell.angle_beta   90.00
_cell.angle_gamma   90.00
#
_symmetry.space_group_name_H-M   'P 1'
#
loop_
_entity.id
_entity.type
_entity.pdbx_description
1 polymer ?
#
loop_
_entity_poly.entity_id
_entity_poly.type
_entity_poly.pdbx_seq_one_letter_code
_entity_poly.pdbx_strand_id
1 'polypeptide(L)'
;MADALFSLSDNGHWLASDSLSAVDRGLQYGDGLFETLRRASDGSVPLKAFHLQRLQQGFKALGFDASLVSRLDRALDSLPAGFSAAKLVVTRGDSARGYLPPQNPQYHIQCQCFSAPAFACERLPQGLTTDISDISLAQQPLLAGFKHLNRLEQVLIRQGFPEGCDEVVVTDTSGHVIEGCMSNVFLLSQDGWITPSLHNCGVNGVVRRWLLQQGKVAEADEISLQQLFSARAVFMSNTLNGIAVVQSVGRHQYHQHPEVAELQQEFQELFA
;
A
#
# COMPACT_ATOMS: atom_id res chain seq x y z
N MET A 1 7.90 -21.09 3.63
CA MET A 1 8.50 -21.36 2.31
C MET A 1 9.41 -20.18 1.98
N ALA A 2 10.50 -20.43 1.23
CA ALA A 2 11.32 -19.34 0.72
C ALA A 2 10.52 -18.52 -0.31
N ASP A 3 10.80 -17.23 -0.42
CA ASP A 3 10.22 -16.36 -1.43
C ASP A 3 10.58 -16.84 -2.83
N ALA A 4 9.66 -16.71 -3.78
CA ALA A 4 9.88 -17.09 -5.17
C ALA A 4 9.57 -15.94 -6.11
N LEU A 5 10.40 -15.78 -7.15
CA LEU A 5 10.26 -14.74 -8.16
C LEU A 5 9.76 -15.31 -9.47
N PHE A 6 8.85 -14.58 -10.10
CA PHE A 6 8.26 -14.93 -11.38
C PHE A 6 8.19 -13.69 -12.28
N SER A 7 8.31 -13.91 -13.58
CA SER A 7 8.04 -12.91 -14.62
C SER A 7 6.82 -13.33 -15.43
N LEU A 8 6.00 -12.37 -15.81
CA LEU A 8 4.83 -12.61 -16.67
C LEU A 8 5.27 -12.59 -18.13
N SER A 9 5.17 -13.73 -18.82
CA SER A 9 5.45 -13.84 -20.25
C SER A 9 4.39 -13.13 -21.10
N ASP A 10 4.71 -12.88 -22.37
CA ASP A 10 3.76 -12.25 -23.31
C ASP A 10 2.48 -13.08 -23.52
N ASN A 11 2.59 -14.39 -23.37
CA ASN A 11 1.45 -15.32 -23.44
C ASN A 11 0.61 -15.37 -22.15
N GLY A 12 0.93 -14.55 -21.14
CA GLY A 12 0.19 -14.45 -19.90
C GLY A 12 0.50 -15.52 -18.86
N HIS A 13 1.61 -16.27 -19.00
CA HIS A 13 2.05 -17.29 -18.04
C HIS A 13 3.12 -16.75 -17.10
N TRP A 14 3.04 -17.11 -15.82
CA TRP A 14 4.09 -16.86 -14.85
C TRP A 14 5.23 -17.86 -15.03
N LEU A 15 6.42 -17.36 -15.31
CA LEU A 15 7.65 -18.14 -15.45
C LEU A 15 8.59 -17.81 -14.30
N ALA A 16 9.24 -18.82 -13.72
CA ALA A 16 10.26 -18.58 -12.71
C ALA A 16 11.32 -17.62 -13.25
N SER A 17 11.72 -16.65 -12.46
CA SER A 17 12.68 -15.61 -12.84
C SER A 17 13.63 -15.36 -11.69
N ASP A 18 14.90 -15.11 -12.00
CA ASP A 18 15.97 -14.84 -11.04
C ASP A 18 16.75 -13.56 -11.40
N SER A 19 16.36 -12.87 -12.45
CA SER A 19 17.10 -11.74 -12.99
C SER A 19 16.22 -10.54 -13.32
N LEU A 20 16.80 -9.35 -13.20
CA LEU A 20 16.27 -8.08 -13.68
C LEU A 20 17.32 -7.45 -14.58
N SER A 21 16.87 -6.83 -15.67
CA SER A 21 17.77 -6.12 -16.58
C SER A 21 18.39 -4.89 -15.88
N ALA A 22 19.70 -4.72 -16.03
CA ALA A 22 20.42 -3.56 -15.49
C ALA A 22 20.00 -2.22 -16.16
N VAL A 23 19.38 -2.29 -17.34
CA VAL A 23 18.86 -1.12 -18.07
C VAL A 23 17.36 -0.97 -17.94
N ASP A 24 16.72 -1.74 -17.04
CA ASP A 24 15.30 -1.56 -16.69
C ASP A 24 15.05 -0.18 -16.06
N ARG A 25 14.06 0.54 -16.58
CA ARG A 25 13.73 1.89 -16.12
C ARG A 25 13.19 1.94 -14.70
N GLY A 26 12.55 0.87 -14.23
CA GLY A 26 12.13 0.73 -12.83
C GLY A 26 13.33 0.73 -11.89
N LEU A 27 14.43 0.04 -12.27
CA LEU A 27 15.68 0.03 -11.52
C LEU A 27 16.40 1.39 -11.61
N GLN A 28 16.48 1.99 -12.80
CA GLN A 28 17.28 3.21 -13.01
C GLN A 28 16.58 4.48 -12.54
N TYR A 29 15.25 4.55 -12.64
CA TYR A 29 14.49 5.80 -12.43
C TYR A 29 13.28 5.64 -11.50
N GLY A 30 12.97 4.43 -11.06
CA GLY A 30 11.71 4.15 -10.38
C GLY A 30 10.48 4.30 -11.31
N ASP A 31 10.67 4.16 -12.65
CA ASP A 31 9.61 4.31 -13.66
C ASP A 31 8.73 3.05 -13.69
N GLY A 32 7.84 2.97 -12.70
CA GLY A 32 6.98 1.82 -12.50
C GLY A 32 6.09 1.93 -11.26
N LEU A 33 5.22 0.95 -11.13
CA LEU A 33 4.24 0.81 -10.06
C LEU A 33 4.37 -0.57 -9.40
N PHE A 34 3.87 -0.69 -8.17
CA PHE A 34 3.78 -1.99 -7.54
C PHE A 34 2.51 -2.14 -6.71
N GLU A 35 2.11 -3.39 -6.53
CA GLU A 35 1.03 -3.80 -5.64
C GLU A 35 1.53 -4.84 -4.65
N THR A 36 0.90 -4.87 -3.48
CA THR A 36 1.10 -5.94 -2.51
C THR A 36 -0.25 -6.57 -2.25
N LEU A 37 -0.36 -7.84 -2.59
CA LEU A 37 -1.60 -8.59 -2.62
C LEU A 37 -1.57 -9.63 -1.50
N ARG A 38 -2.72 -9.86 -0.86
CA ARG A 38 -2.95 -11.01 0.01
C ARG A 38 -3.98 -11.92 -0.66
N ARG A 39 -3.79 -13.23 -0.57
CA ARG A 39 -4.70 -14.22 -1.14
C ARG A 39 -5.58 -14.80 -0.05
N ALA A 40 -6.83 -15.12 -0.43
CA ALA A 40 -7.73 -15.90 0.38
C ALA A 40 -7.35 -17.39 0.36
N SER A 41 -8.00 -18.17 1.20
CA SER A 41 -7.74 -19.62 1.33
C SER A 41 -8.02 -20.40 0.05
N ASP A 42 -8.98 -19.95 -0.77
CA ASP A 42 -9.32 -20.51 -2.08
C ASP A 42 -8.35 -20.09 -3.20
N GLY A 43 -7.38 -19.24 -2.89
CA GLY A 43 -6.38 -18.72 -3.82
C GLY A 43 -6.81 -17.47 -4.58
N SER A 44 -8.01 -16.95 -4.40
CA SER A 44 -8.46 -15.69 -4.97
C SER A 44 -7.70 -14.49 -4.35
N VAL A 45 -7.83 -13.33 -4.98
CA VAL A 45 -7.27 -12.06 -4.49
C VAL A 45 -8.43 -11.16 -4.07
N PRO A 46 -8.79 -11.12 -2.79
CA PRO A 46 -9.81 -10.20 -2.31
C PRO A 46 -9.44 -8.75 -2.65
N LEU A 47 -10.47 -7.93 -2.92
CA LEU A 47 -10.31 -6.54 -3.32
C LEU A 47 -9.49 -6.34 -4.63
N LYS A 48 -9.38 -7.39 -5.47
CA LYS A 48 -8.65 -7.35 -6.76
C LYS A 48 -9.04 -6.12 -7.60
N ALA A 49 -10.32 -5.79 -7.65
CA ALA A 49 -10.82 -4.64 -8.40
C ALA A 49 -10.18 -3.31 -7.94
N PHE A 50 -9.98 -3.11 -6.64
CA PHE A 50 -9.34 -1.90 -6.10
C PHE A 50 -7.85 -1.83 -6.44
N HIS A 51 -7.15 -2.97 -6.42
CA HIS A 51 -5.76 -3.06 -6.87
C HIS A 51 -5.62 -2.67 -8.34
N LEU A 52 -6.46 -3.25 -9.21
CA LEU A 52 -6.46 -2.95 -10.64
C LEU A 52 -6.83 -1.49 -10.95
N GLN A 53 -7.81 -0.93 -10.24
CA GLN A 53 -8.18 0.48 -10.37
C GLN A 53 -7.04 1.42 -9.97
N ARG A 54 -6.29 1.12 -8.89
CA ARG A 54 -5.12 1.92 -8.49
C ARG A 54 -4.01 1.85 -9.53
N LEU A 55 -3.71 0.65 -10.04
CA LEU A 55 -2.78 0.47 -11.15
C LEU A 55 -3.23 1.24 -12.40
N GLN A 56 -4.51 1.16 -12.77
CA GLN A 56 -5.06 1.89 -13.90
C GLN A 56 -4.89 3.41 -13.78
N GLN A 57 -5.14 3.95 -12.59
CA GLN A 57 -4.92 5.38 -12.30
C GLN A 57 -3.44 5.76 -12.46
N GLY A 58 -2.52 4.95 -11.88
CA GLY A 58 -1.09 5.16 -12.02
C GLY A 58 -0.59 4.98 -13.46
N PHE A 59 -1.08 3.99 -14.20
CA PHE A 59 -0.76 3.81 -15.62
C PHE A 59 -1.16 5.02 -16.45
N LYS A 60 -2.37 5.54 -16.22
CA LYS A 60 -2.84 6.76 -16.89
C LYS A 60 -1.92 7.97 -16.59
N ALA A 61 -1.56 8.16 -15.31
CA ALA A 61 -0.73 9.28 -14.88
C ALA A 61 0.71 9.20 -15.44
N LEU A 62 1.29 8.00 -15.50
CA LEU A 62 2.64 7.77 -16.00
C LEU A 62 2.69 7.51 -17.51
N GLY A 63 1.54 7.48 -18.21
CA GLY A 63 1.48 7.21 -19.66
C GLY A 63 1.86 5.78 -20.02
N PHE A 64 1.47 4.79 -19.19
CA PHE A 64 1.58 3.36 -19.50
C PHE A 64 0.40 2.93 -20.39
N ASP A 65 0.56 1.82 -21.11
CA ASP A 65 -0.50 1.27 -21.94
C ASP A 65 -1.69 0.77 -21.09
N ALA A 66 -2.89 1.24 -21.40
CA ALA A 66 -4.11 0.87 -20.67
C ALA A 66 -4.44 -0.63 -20.79
N SER A 67 -3.97 -1.32 -21.84
CA SER A 67 -4.18 -2.76 -22.04
C SER A 67 -3.52 -3.63 -20.95
N LEU A 68 -2.51 -3.08 -20.24
CA LEU A 68 -1.86 -3.73 -19.11
C LEU A 68 -2.86 -4.13 -18.02
N VAL A 69 -3.92 -3.33 -17.79
CA VAL A 69 -4.93 -3.64 -16.77
C VAL A 69 -5.60 -4.99 -17.05
N SER A 70 -6.04 -5.21 -18.29
CA SER A 70 -6.68 -6.48 -18.69
C SER A 70 -5.70 -7.66 -18.68
N ARG A 71 -4.42 -7.40 -19.00
CA ARG A 71 -3.35 -8.42 -18.90
C ARG A 71 -3.12 -8.82 -17.44
N LEU A 72 -3.05 -7.83 -16.54
CA LEU A 72 -2.86 -8.06 -15.11
C LEU A 72 -4.08 -8.70 -14.45
N ASP A 73 -5.29 -8.32 -14.84
CA ASP A 73 -6.52 -8.93 -14.33
C ASP A 73 -6.49 -10.46 -14.51
N ARG A 74 -6.20 -10.93 -15.73
CA ARG A 74 -6.03 -12.37 -16.01
C ARG A 74 -4.85 -13.01 -15.29
N ALA A 75 -3.72 -12.30 -15.19
CA ALA A 75 -2.53 -12.80 -14.53
C ALA A 75 -2.73 -13.00 -13.02
N LEU A 76 -3.52 -12.13 -12.38
CA LEU A 76 -3.83 -12.24 -10.95
C LEU A 76 -4.73 -13.45 -10.64
N ASP A 77 -5.53 -13.92 -11.58
CA ASP A 77 -6.33 -15.14 -11.42
C ASP A 77 -5.48 -16.44 -11.52
N SER A 78 -4.28 -16.32 -12.06
CA SER A 78 -3.35 -17.44 -12.25
C SER A 78 -2.03 -17.30 -11.49
N LEU A 79 -2.03 -16.58 -10.37
CA LEU A 79 -0.84 -16.45 -9.52
C LEU A 79 -0.31 -17.81 -9.10
N PRO A 80 1.03 -18.00 -9.03
CA PRO A 80 1.65 -19.25 -8.61
C PRO A 80 1.06 -19.77 -7.30
N ALA A 81 0.78 -21.08 -7.24
CA ALA A 81 0.21 -21.73 -6.07
C ALA A 81 1.23 -21.87 -4.92
N GLY A 82 0.74 -22.14 -3.70
CA GLY A 82 1.57 -22.39 -2.53
C GLY A 82 2.02 -21.15 -1.77
N PHE A 83 1.56 -19.95 -2.17
CA PHE A 83 1.87 -18.69 -1.50
C PHE A 83 0.57 -17.96 -1.13
N SER A 84 0.56 -17.27 0.00
CA SER A 84 -0.59 -16.50 0.50
C SER A 84 -0.47 -14.99 0.28
N ALA A 85 0.64 -14.52 -0.28
CA ALA A 85 0.85 -13.12 -0.66
C ALA A 85 1.74 -12.99 -1.90
N ALA A 86 1.62 -11.84 -2.55
CA ALA A 86 2.41 -11.50 -3.71
C ALA A 86 2.73 -10.00 -3.75
N LYS A 87 3.95 -9.64 -4.14
CA LYS A 87 4.32 -8.29 -4.54
C LYS A 87 4.45 -8.27 -6.06
N LEU A 88 3.51 -7.61 -6.70
CA LEU A 88 3.52 -7.37 -8.15
C LEU A 88 4.29 -6.08 -8.44
N VAL A 89 5.21 -6.12 -9.39
CA VAL A 89 5.97 -4.95 -9.87
C VAL A 89 5.77 -4.82 -11.37
N VAL A 90 5.43 -3.64 -11.84
CA VAL A 90 5.28 -3.31 -13.27
C VAL A 90 6.20 -2.15 -13.58
N THR A 91 7.17 -2.36 -14.46
CA THR A 91 8.08 -1.30 -14.93
C THR A 91 7.83 -0.98 -16.40
N ARG A 92 8.32 0.15 -16.85
CA ARG A 92 8.30 0.48 -18.29
C ARG A 92 9.26 -0.37 -19.12
N GLY A 93 10.05 -1.24 -18.50
CA GLY A 93 11.02 -2.11 -19.15
C GLY A 93 12.32 -1.40 -19.52
N ASP A 94 13.05 -2.00 -20.43
CA ASP A 94 14.39 -1.55 -20.83
C ASP A 94 14.34 -0.31 -21.73
N SER A 95 15.31 0.56 -21.59
CA SER A 95 15.48 1.69 -22.50
C SER A 95 16.95 2.14 -22.62
N ALA A 96 17.23 2.95 -23.65
CA ALA A 96 18.43 3.76 -23.73
C ALA A 96 18.48 4.78 -22.58
N ARG A 97 19.63 5.42 -22.39
CA ARG A 97 19.84 6.45 -21.37
C ARG A 97 18.90 7.65 -21.54
N GLY A 98 18.50 8.23 -20.42
CA GLY A 98 17.72 9.47 -20.33
C GLY A 98 16.30 9.26 -19.85
N TYR A 99 15.67 10.36 -19.45
CA TYR A 99 14.35 10.31 -18.80
C TYR A 99 13.19 10.14 -19.78
N LEU A 100 13.39 10.47 -21.08
CA LEU A 100 12.34 10.32 -22.08
C LEU A 100 11.94 8.84 -22.22
N PRO A 101 10.66 8.49 -22.01
CA PRO A 101 10.20 7.12 -22.20
C PRO A 101 10.35 6.68 -23.68
N PRO A 102 10.63 5.39 -23.94
CA PRO A 102 10.64 4.86 -25.29
C PRO A 102 9.23 4.93 -25.92
N GLN A 103 9.15 5.12 -27.24
CA GLN A 103 7.87 5.18 -27.96
C GLN A 103 7.09 3.84 -27.90
N ASN A 104 7.83 2.72 -27.92
CA ASN A 104 7.26 1.37 -27.86
C ASN A 104 7.87 0.61 -26.65
N PRO A 105 7.38 0.87 -25.42
CA PRO A 105 7.91 0.24 -24.23
C PRO A 105 7.62 -1.26 -24.19
N GLN A 106 8.59 -2.03 -23.73
CA GLN A 106 8.44 -3.47 -23.44
C GLN A 106 8.29 -3.61 -21.94
N TYR A 107 7.05 -3.57 -21.45
CA TYR A 107 6.78 -3.58 -20.01
C TYR A 107 7.24 -4.88 -19.36
N HIS A 108 8.01 -4.78 -18.26
CA HIS A 108 8.32 -5.92 -17.42
C HIS A 108 7.30 -6.02 -16.28
N ILE A 109 6.78 -7.22 -16.09
CA ILE A 109 5.84 -7.53 -15.02
C ILE A 109 6.45 -8.68 -14.22
N GLN A 110 6.75 -8.41 -12.96
CA GLN A 110 7.35 -9.36 -12.04
C GLN A 110 6.49 -9.56 -10.81
N CYS A 111 6.54 -10.75 -10.24
CA CYS A 111 5.81 -11.11 -9.03
C CYS A 111 6.75 -11.83 -8.07
N GLN A 112 6.93 -11.27 -6.87
CA GLN A 112 7.51 -11.97 -5.73
C GLN A 112 6.40 -12.60 -4.92
N CYS A 113 6.36 -13.91 -4.85
CA CYS A 113 5.38 -14.67 -4.07
C CYS A 113 5.98 -15.10 -2.73
N PHE A 114 5.23 -14.94 -1.64
CA PHE A 114 5.70 -15.23 -0.28
C PHE A 114 4.53 -15.62 0.64
N SER A 115 4.85 -16.02 1.87
CA SER A 115 3.84 -16.28 2.91
C SER A 115 3.42 -14.98 3.57
N ALA A 116 2.12 -14.65 3.54
CA ALA A 116 1.59 -13.50 4.27
C ALA A 116 1.82 -13.66 5.78
N PRO A 117 2.15 -12.59 6.51
CA PRO A 117 2.14 -12.64 7.97
C PRO A 117 0.70 -12.87 8.47
N ALA A 118 0.51 -13.35 9.70
CA ALA A 118 -0.78 -13.28 10.37
C ALA A 118 -1.26 -11.81 10.42
N PHE A 119 -2.55 -11.55 10.50
CA PHE A 119 -3.07 -10.19 10.60
C PHE A 119 -2.53 -9.48 11.85
N ALA A 120 -2.44 -8.15 11.79
CA ALA A 120 -1.89 -7.38 12.90
C ALA A 120 -2.70 -7.55 14.19
N CYS A 121 -4.02 -7.65 14.10
CA CYS A 121 -4.89 -7.89 15.24
C CYS A 121 -4.60 -9.23 15.97
N GLU A 122 -4.09 -10.23 15.26
CA GLU A 122 -3.69 -11.51 15.82
C GLU A 122 -2.29 -11.46 16.47
N ARG A 123 -1.34 -10.77 15.81
CA ARG A 123 0.06 -10.65 16.26
C ARG A 123 0.25 -9.63 17.38
N LEU A 124 -0.52 -8.56 17.35
CA LEU A 124 -0.46 -7.41 18.25
C LEU A 124 -1.87 -7.09 18.79
N PRO A 125 -2.43 -7.96 19.65
CA PRO A 125 -3.81 -7.81 20.14
C PRO A 125 -4.02 -6.54 20.97
N GLN A 126 -2.96 -5.96 21.53
CA GLN A 126 -3.02 -4.68 22.25
C GLN A 126 -3.02 -3.46 21.29
N GLY A 127 -2.66 -3.68 20.04
CA GLY A 127 -2.51 -2.63 19.04
C GLY A 127 -1.04 -2.27 18.75
N LEU A 128 -0.86 -1.37 17.80
CA LEU A 128 0.43 -0.86 17.36
C LEU A 128 0.96 0.19 18.36
N THR A 129 2.21 0.07 18.73
CA THR A 129 2.98 1.16 19.33
C THR A 129 3.55 2.01 18.21
N THR A 130 3.19 3.29 18.15
CA THR A 130 3.62 4.18 17.08
C THR A 130 4.25 5.46 17.63
N ASP A 131 4.92 6.20 16.78
CA ASP A 131 5.40 7.56 17.07
C ASP A 131 5.18 8.45 15.82
N ILE A 132 5.53 9.73 15.91
CA ILE A 132 5.56 10.63 14.76
C ILE A 132 6.91 10.49 14.06
N SER A 133 6.89 10.34 12.73
CA SER A 133 8.12 10.33 11.94
C SER A 133 8.79 11.71 11.92
N ASP A 134 10.11 11.73 12.08
CA ASP A 134 10.94 12.95 11.89
C ASP A 134 11.04 13.33 10.40
N ILE A 135 10.68 12.44 9.49
CA ILE A 135 10.74 12.64 8.05
C ILE A 135 9.33 12.80 7.53
N SER A 136 9.08 13.92 6.85
CA SER A 136 7.81 14.23 6.19
C SER A 136 7.84 13.84 4.72
N LEU A 137 6.68 13.53 4.15
CA LEU A 137 6.51 13.28 2.71
C LEU A 137 6.55 14.59 1.92
N ALA A 138 7.30 14.61 0.84
CA ALA A 138 7.25 15.70 -0.12
C ALA A 138 5.90 15.72 -0.84
N GLN A 139 5.37 16.91 -1.06
CA GLN A 139 4.15 17.10 -1.84
C GLN A 139 4.46 17.02 -3.33
N GLN A 140 3.86 16.04 -4.02
CA GLN A 140 3.92 15.89 -5.47
C GLN A 140 2.57 15.39 -6.00
N PRO A 141 1.62 16.30 -6.30
CA PRO A 141 0.25 15.94 -6.70
C PRO A 141 0.18 14.98 -7.90
N LEU A 142 1.14 15.07 -8.82
CA LEU A 142 1.19 14.20 -10.00
C LEU A 142 1.55 12.74 -9.66
N LEU A 143 2.10 12.48 -8.49
CA LEU A 143 2.46 11.15 -8.01
C LEU A 143 1.62 10.70 -6.81
N ALA A 144 0.76 11.58 -6.30
CA ALA A 144 -0.09 11.30 -5.14
C ALA A 144 -1.13 10.20 -5.43
N GLY A 145 -1.37 9.36 -4.43
CA GLY A 145 -2.36 8.27 -4.48
C GLY A 145 -1.87 6.98 -5.14
N PHE A 146 -0.80 6.99 -5.95
CA PHE A 146 -0.30 5.77 -6.59
C PHE A 146 0.79 5.09 -5.77
N LYS A 147 0.92 3.78 -5.97
CA LYS A 147 1.98 2.98 -5.36
C LYS A 147 3.15 2.85 -6.36
N HIS A 148 3.87 3.98 -6.62
CA HIS A 148 5.01 4.03 -7.53
C HIS A 148 6.30 3.50 -6.88
N LEU A 149 7.33 3.21 -7.68
CA LEU A 149 8.59 2.59 -7.21
C LEU A 149 9.54 3.56 -6.48
N ASN A 150 9.32 4.86 -6.53
CA ASN A 150 10.14 5.85 -5.81
C ASN A 150 9.75 5.83 -4.32
N ARG A 151 10.43 5.01 -3.51
CA ARG A 151 10.12 4.77 -2.09
C ARG A 151 11.28 5.10 -1.14
N LEU A 152 12.18 5.99 -1.55
CA LEU A 152 13.30 6.38 -0.70
C LEU A 152 12.84 7.11 0.57
N GLU A 153 11.76 7.91 0.51
CA GLU A 153 11.18 8.51 1.71
C GLU A 153 10.77 7.43 2.72
N GLN A 154 10.05 6.39 2.28
CA GLN A 154 9.64 5.28 3.14
C GLN A 154 10.84 4.47 3.66
N VAL A 155 11.92 4.34 2.88
CA VAL A 155 13.16 3.70 3.34
C VAL A 155 13.80 4.51 4.46
N LEU A 156 13.93 5.83 4.29
CA LEU A 156 14.48 6.73 5.30
C LEU A 156 13.60 6.77 6.57
N ILE A 157 12.27 6.86 6.39
CA ILE A 157 11.32 6.80 7.50
C ILE A 157 11.51 5.50 8.28
N ARG A 158 11.59 4.34 7.59
CA ARG A 158 11.77 3.03 8.25
C ARG A 158 13.10 2.91 8.98
N GLN A 159 14.17 3.49 8.45
CA GLN A 159 15.48 3.54 9.11
C GLN A 159 15.44 4.37 10.40
N GLY A 160 14.59 5.41 10.45
CA GLY A 160 14.42 6.30 11.60
C GLY A 160 13.36 5.83 12.61
N PHE A 161 12.81 4.61 12.52
CA PHE A 161 11.83 4.14 13.51
C PHE A 161 12.44 4.16 14.90
N PRO A 162 11.75 4.76 15.89
CA PRO A 162 12.14 4.64 17.28
C PRO A 162 12.15 3.17 17.73
N GLU A 163 13.02 2.84 18.69
CA GLU A 163 13.08 1.49 19.24
C GLU A 163 11.73 1.08 19.86
N GLY A 164 11.24 -0.10 19.51
CA GLY A 164 9.96 -0.63 20.00
C GLY A 164 8.73 -0.11 19.26
N CYS A 165 8.88 0.75 18.22
CA CYS A 165 7.75 1.14 17.37
C CYS A 165 7.46 0.12 16.29
N ASP A 166 6.18 -0.22 16.14
CA ASP A 166 5.67 -1.13 15.11
C ASP A 166 5.44 -0.37 13.78
N GLU A 167 5.04 0.89 13.87
CA GLU A 167 4.73 1.79 12.76
C GLU A 167 4.96 3.25 13.19
N VAL A 168 4.95 4.20 12.27
CA VAL A 168 4.97 5.64 12.57
C VAL A 168 3.86 6.37 11.83
N VAL A 169 3.40 7.48 12.39
CA VAL A 169 2.54 8.45 11.69
C VAL A 169 3.43 9.41 10.92
N VAL A 170 3.15 9.60 9.65
CA VAL A 170 3.92 10.46 8.74
C VAL A 170 3.09 11.67 8.36
N THR A 171 3.70 12.84 8.45
CA THR A 171 3.12 14.10 7.99
C THR A 171 3.65 14.48 6.61
N ASP A 172 3.01 15.43 5.95
CA ASP A 172 3.58 16.13 4.80
C ASP A 172 4.48 17.30 5.25
N THR A 173 5.08 17.99 4.29
CA THR A 173 5.94 19.17 4.55
C THR A 173 5.19 20.38 5.11
N SER A 174 3.86 20.35 5.13
CA SER A 174 3.00 21.35 5.78
C SER A 174 2.62 20.97 7.23
N GLY A 175 2.99 19.77 7.69
CA GLY A 175 2.70 19.26 9.02
C GLY A 175 1.33 18.59 9.15
N HIS A 176 0.63 18.31 8.04
CA HIS A 176 -0.63 17.56 8.07
C HIS A 176 -0.35 16.06 8.12
N VAL A 177 -1.13 15.34 8.91
CA VAL A 177 -1.08 13.87 8.98
C VAL A 177 -1.53 13.29 7.64
N ILE A 178 -0.73 12.37 7.09
CA ILE A 178 -1.00 11.76 5.77
C ILE A 178 -1.24 10.26 5.87
N GLU A 179 -0.28 9.51 6.37
CA GLU A 179 -0.34 8.04 6.40
C GLU A 179 0.67 7.47 7.42
N GLY A 180 0.82 6.16 7.51
CA GLY A 180 1.97 5.52 8.13
C GLY A 180 3.09 5.28 7.12
N CYS A 181 4.22 4.73 7.55
CA CYS A 181 5.29 4.32 6.64
C CYS A 181 4.80 3.29 5.61
N MET A 182 3.94 2.36 6.03
CA MET A 182 3.42 1.26 5.19
C MET A 182 1.89 1.15 5.19
N SER A 183 1.18 2.04 5.86
CA SER A 183 -0.26 1.96 6.14
C SER A 183 -0.96 3.29 5.99
N ASN A 184 -2.28 3.28 5.75
CA ASN A 184 -3.10 4.48 5.92
C ASN A 184 -3.55 4.61 7.37
N VAL A 185 -3.83 5.85 7.80
CA VAL A 185 -4.24 6.20 9.16
C VAL A 185 -5.72 6.66 9.17
N PHE A 186 -6.42 6.32 10.25
CA PHE A 186 -7.83 6.62 10.45
C PHE A 186 -8.06 7.07 11.89
N LEU A 187 -8.81 8.14 12.07
CA LEU A 187 -9.07 8.78 13.34
C LEU A 187 -10.56 8.78 13.64
N LEU A 188 -10.95 8.45 14.87
CA LEU A 188 -12.32 8.61 15.34
C LEU A 188 -12.53 10.04 15.86
N SER A 189 -13.13 10.87 15.03
CA SER A 189 -13.56 12.23 15.36
C SER A 189 -14.89 12.25 16.12
N GLN A 190 -15.46 13.45 16.36
CA GLN A 190 -16.81 13.57 16.92
C GLN A 190 -17.89 13.11 15.93
N ASP A 191 -17.66 13.32 14.64
CA ASP A 191 -18.61 13.05 13.55
C ASP A 191 -18.43 11.63 12.92
N GLY A 192 -17.52 10.82 13.46
CA GLY A 192 -17.24 9.48 12.98
C GLY A 192 -15.78 9.30 12.53
N TRP A 193 -15.51 8.19 11.84
CA TRP A 193 -14.19 7.85 11.33
C TRP A 193 -13.81 8.71 10.14
N ILE A 194 -12.62 9.30 10.20
CA ILE A 194 -12.03 10.09 9.12
C ILE A 194 -10.64 9.57 8.74
N THR A 195 -10.24 9.83 7.51
CA THR A 195 -8.89 9.54 6.96
C THR A 195 -8.42 10.73 6.14
N PRO A 196 -7.10 11.03 6.13
CA PRO A 196 -6.59 12.17 5.37
C PRO A 196 -6.88 12.08 3.87
N SER A 197 -7.14 13.23 3.25
CA SER A 197 -7.06 13.40 1.80
C SER A 197 -5.62 13.15 1.32
N LEU A 198 -5.49 12.49 0.17
CA LEU A 198 -4.20 12.15 -0.42
C LEU A 198 -4.00 12.85 -1.78
N HIS A 199 -4.44 14.10 -1.91
CA HIS A 199 -4.34 14.85 -3.15
C HIS A 199 -2.92 15.32 -3.44
N ASN A 200 -2.10 15.53 -2.41
CA ASN A 200 -0.77 16.11 -2.55
C ASN A 200 0.36 15.09 -2.39
N CYS A 201 0.18 14.04 -1.61
CA CYS A 201 1.15 12.97 -1.37
C CYS A 201 0.45 11.74 -0.77
N GLY A 202 1.23 10.71 -0.43
CA GLY A 202 0.73 9.47 0.16
C GLY A 202 0.19 8.46 -0.86
N VAL A 203 -0.23 7.29 -0.36
CA VAL A 203 -0.73 6.17 -1.16
C VAL A 203 -2.20 5.92 -0.83
N ASN A 204 -3.08 6.00 -1.83
CA ASN A 204 -4.50 5.66 -1.67
C ASN A 204 -4.66 4.13 -1.54
N GLY A 205 -4.55 3.63 -0.32
CA GLY A 205 -4.53 2.22 0.03
C GLY A 205 -5.81 1.49 -0.38
N VAL A 206 -5.69 0.21 -0.73
CA VAL A 206 -6.82 -0.61 -1.16
C VAL A 206 -7.83 -0.80 -0.01
N VAL A 207 -7.36 -1.02 1.22
CA VAL A 207 -8.22 -1.11 2.40
C VAL A 207 -8.90 0.24 2.68
N ARG A 208 -8.16 1.36 2.57
CA ARG A 208 -8.72 2.71 2.70
C ARG A 208 -9.86 2.93 1.69
N ARG A 209 -9.65 2.59 0.43
CA ARG A 209 -10.66 2.73 -0.63
C ARG A 209 -11.90 1.87 -0.37
N TRP A 210 -11.69 0.64 0.11
CA TRP A 210 -12.77 -0.25 0.49
C TRP A 210 -13.61 0.36 1.63
N LEU A 211 -12.99 0.85 2.70
CA LEU A 211 -13.68 1.49 3.84
C LEU A 211 -14.46 2.74 3.42
N LEU A 212 -13.88 3.59 2.55
CA LEU A 212 -14.55 4.76 1.99
C LEU A 212 -15.77 4.37 1.14
N GLN A 213 -15.65 3.35 0.29
CA GLN A 213 -16.75 2.87 -0.54
C GLN A 213 -17.89 2.27 0.28
N GLN A 214 -17.58 1.63 1.41
CA GLN A 214 -18.58 1.10 2.34
C GLN A 214 -19.24 2.19 3.20
N GLY A 215 -18.82 3.44 3.08
CA GLY A 215 -19.30 4.54 3.92
C GLY A 215 -18.92 4.42 5.40
N LYS A 216 -17.94 3.57 5.72
CA LYS A 216 -17.42 3.36 7.09
C LYS A 216 -16.53 4.50 7.56
N VAL A 217 -15.93 5.23 6.63
CA VAL A 217 -14.97 6.32 6.86
C VAL A 217 -15.26 7.45 5.89
N ALA A 218 -15.07 8.69 6.33
CA ALA A 218 -15.09 9.87 5.47
C ALA A 218 -13.68 10.41 5.20
N GLU A 219 -13.48 11.07 4.07
CA GLU A 219 -12.23 11.75 3.76
C GLU A 219 -12.25 13.16 4.38
N ALA A 220 -11.13 13.58 4.97
CA ALA A 220 -10.93 14.93 5.50
C ALA A 220 -9.76 15.60 4.78
N ASP A 221 -9.92 16.86 4.35
CA ASP A 221 -8.93 17.55 3.53
C ASP A 221 -7.59 17.71 4.24
N GLU A 222 -7.61 18.16 5.48
CA GLU A 222 -6.40 18.36 6.29
C GLU A 222 -6.65 17.82 7.70
N ILE A 223 -5.72 17.00 8.16
CA ILE A 223 -5.73 16.48 9.53
C ILE A 223 -4.46 16.94 10.24
N SER A 224 -4.62 17.74 11.30
CA SER A 224 -3.51 18.20 12.12
C SER A 224 -3.08 17.15 13.14
N LEU A 225 -1.85 17.27 13.66
CA LEU A 225 -1.41 16.49 14.81
C LEU A 225 -2.29 16.71 16.05
N GLN A 226 -2.85 17.91 16.22
CA GLN A 226 -3.79 18.18 17.33
C GLN A 226 -5.05 17.32 17.20
N GLN A 227 -5.62 17.18 15.99
CA GLN A 227 -6.77 16.29 15.75
C GLN A 227 -6.39 14.83 15.97
N LEU A 228 -5.19 14.40 15.56
CA LEU A 228 -4.68 13.07 15.86
C LEU A 228 -4.69 12.82 17.38
N PHE A 229 -4.05 13.68 18.17
CA PHE A 229 -3.97 13.52 19.62
C PHE A 229 -5.29 13.69 20.36
N SER A 230 -6.27 14.39 19.77
CA SER A 230 -7.61 14.53 20.35
C SER A 230 -8.61 13.46 19.88
N ALA A 231 -8.22 12.60 18.95
CA ALA A 231 -9.06 11.51 18.47
C ALA A 231 -9.39 10.51 19.61
N ARG A 232 -10.61 10.01 19.61
CA ARG A 232 -11.07 9.02 20.61
C ARG A 232 -10.42 7.65 20.41
N ALA A 233 -10.11 7.30 19.18
CA ALA A 233 -9.40 6.10 18.79
C ALA A 233 -8.70 6.31 17.44
N VAL A 234 -7.67 5.51 17.18
CA VAL A 234 -6.92 5.51 15.92
C VAL A 234 -6.71 4.08 15.47
N PHE A 235 -6.81 3.83 14.18
CA PHE A 235 -6.34 2.59 13.59
C PHE A 235 -5.55 2.85 12.31
N MET A 236 -4.76 1.88 11.92
CA MET A 236 -4.03 1.88 10.66
C MET A 236 -4.37 0.67 9.82
N SER A 237 -4.19 0.74 8.50
CA SER A 237 -4.47 -0.39 7.63
C SER A 237 -3.54 -0.51 6.44
N ASN A 238 -3.28 -1.74 6.06
CA ASN A 238 -2.74 -2.12 4.74
C ASN A 238 -3.23 -3.53 4.37
N THR A 239 -2.99 -3.95 3.13
CA THR A 239 -3.50 -5.23 2.61
C THR A 239 -2.93 -6.45 3.34
N LEU A 240 -1.65 -6.42 3.78
CA LEU A 240 -1.01 -7.56 4.44
C LEU A 240 -1.37 -7.67 5.93
N ASN A 241 -1.31 -6.54 6.63
CA ASN A 241 -1.56 -6.50 8.08
C ASN A 241 -3.03 -6.41 8.43
N GLY A 242 -3.89 -6.09 7.45
CA GLY A 242 -5.30 -5.80 7.70
C GLY A 242 -5.49 -4.47 8.43
N ILE A 243 -6.44 -4.44 9.33
CA ILE A 243 -6.79 -3.31 10.18
C ILE A 243 -6.14 -3.52 11.54
N ALA A 244 -5.35 -2.55 12.00
CA ALA A 244 -4.60 -2.61 13.25
C ALA A 244 -4.96 -1.41 14.14
N VAL A 245 -5.43 -1.67 15.36
CA VAL A 245 -5.62 -0.63 16.38
C VAL A 245 -4.28 0.05 16.64
N VAL A 246 -4.27 1.36 16.83
CA VAL A 246 -3.13 2.09 17.40
C VAL A 246 -3.31 2.16 18.91
N GLN A 247 -2.38 1.60 19.65
CA GLN A 247 -2.34 1.66 21.11
C GLN A 247 -1.78 3.00 21.59
N SER A 248 -0.74 3.49 20.91
CA SER A 248 -0.11 4.76 21.29
C SER A 248 0.52 5.48 20.11
N VAL A 249 0.61 6.81 20.21
CA VAL A 249 1.48 7.67 19.38
C VAL A 249 2.42 8.42 20.33
N GLY A 250 3.69 8.07 20.35
CA GLY A 250 4.63 8.53 21.36
C GLY A 250 4.14 8.21 22.78
N ARG A 251 3.97 9.23 23.60
CA ARG A 251 3.45 9.09 24.98
C ARG A 251 1.93 9.11 25.08
N HIS A 252 1.23 9.46 24.01
CA HIS A 252 -0.23 9.53 24.02
C HIS A 252 -0.81 8.14 23.81
N GLN A 253 -1.75 7.74 24.70
CA GLN A 253 -2.40 6.43 24.68
C GLN A 253 -3.81 6.54 24.12
N TYR A 254 -4.21 5.54 23.32
CA TYR A 254 -5.58 5.40 22.84
C TYR A 254 -6.25 4.17 23.46
N HIS A 255 -7.55 4.25 23.61
CA HIS A 255 -8.36 3.10 24.01
C HIS A 255 -8.83 2.32 22.77
N GLN A 256 -8.93 1.01 22.91
CA GLN A 256 -9.55 0.19 21.88
C GLN A 256 -11.02 0.60 21.71
N HIS A 257 -11.48 0.66 20.48
CA HIS A 257 -12.86 1.01 20.14
C HIS A 257 -13.58 -0.19 19.54
N PRO A 258 -14.81 -0.55 20.00
CA PRO A 258 -15.54 -1.74 19.53
C PRO A 258 -15.70 -1.81 18.02
N GLU A 259 -16.00 -0.69 17.37
CA GLU A 259 -16.14 -0.64 15.90
C GLU A 259 -14.89 -1.08 15.14
N VAL A 260 -13.69 -0.92 15.72
CA VAL A 260 -12.46 -1.40 15.05
C VAL A 260 -12.43 -2.92 15.03
N ALA A 261 -12.91 -3.59 16.08
CA ALA A 261 -13.01 -5.06 16.12
C ALA A 261 -14.01 -5.57 15.06
N GLU A 262 -15.12 -4.86 14.85
CA GLU A 262 -16.08 -5.19 13.80
C GLU A 262 -15.45 -5.02 12.41
N LEU A 263 -14.74 -3.91 12.17
CA LEU A 263 -14.02 -3.69 10.90
C LEU A 263 -12.92 -4.73 10.65
N GLN A 264 -12.22 -5.16 11.70
CA GLN A 264 -11.22 -6.24 11.62
C GLN A 264 -11.86 -7.55 11.19
N GLN A 265 -12.98 -7.92 11.80
CA GLN A 265 -13.71 -9.12 11.44
C GLN A 265 -14.23 -9.05 9.99
N GLU A 266 -14.92 -7.97 9.62
CA GLU A 266 -15.42 -7.77 8.24
C GLU A 266 -14.28 -7.89 7.21
N PHE A 267 -13.11 -7.33 7.52
CA PHE A 267 -11.95 -7.42 6.63
C PHE A 267 -11.38 -8.84 6.54
N GLN A 268 -11.28 -9.55 7.67
CA GLN A 268 -10.75 -10.93 7.71
C GLN A 268 -11.67 -11.91 6.95
N GLU A 269 -12.99 -11.73 7.02
CA GLU A 269 -13.98 -12.54 6.28
C GLU A 269 -13.77 -12.51 4.76
N LEU A 270 -13.14 -11.45 4.22
CA LEU A 270 -12.78 -11.41 2.80
C LEU A 270 -11.72 -12.46 2.41
N PHE A 271 -10.99 -13.01 3.37
CA PHE A 271 -9.87 -13.94 3.16
C PHE A 271 -10.15 -15.36 3.66
N ALA A 272 -11.36 -15.61 4.15
CA ALA A 272 -11.79 -16.89 4.71
C ALA A 272 -11.90 -18.00 3.63
#